data_d17f5569770e0eea99f2429cc4de5795
#
_entry.id   d17f5569770e0eea99f2429cc4de5795
#
_cell.length_a   1.000
_cell.length_b   1.000
_cell.length_c   1.000
_cell.angle_alpha   90.00
_cell.angle_beta   90.00
_cell.angle_gamma   90.00
#
_symmetry.space_group_name_H-M   'P 1'
#
loop_
_entity.id
_entity.type
_entity.pdbx_description
1 polymer ?
#
loop_
_entity_poly.entity_id
_entity_poly.type
_entity_poly.pdbx_seq_one_letter_code
_entity_poly.pdbx_strand_id
1 'polypeptide(L)'
;RNLKGLQYTALVPRDEFDHWLDGNHRLVQFVFHLGARTDTAEFNRVVFERLNLNYSKMVWEKCVQYGLPLVYASSAATYGLGEHGYRDDHAIVPFLKPLNPYGESKNEFDKWVLEQKQTPYFWAGFKFFNVYGPNEYHKGRMASVVFHAYKQIKETGKMKLFRSHREDFKDGEQKRDFVYVRDVARVLFYFMHHRKDSGIYNLGTGKARTFLDLARNVFRAMGKEEIIEFIDTPADIRDKYQYFTEADISKLRKAGYTDDFFSLEEGISEYVARYLIPDKCFGE
;
A
#
# COMPACT_ATOMS: atom_id res chain seq x y z
N ARG A 1 -19.40 -5.59 3.34
CA ARG A 1 -18.80 -6.80 3.90
C ARG A 1 -17.71 -6.45 4.93
N ASN A 2 -16.73 -5.63 4.58
CA ASN A 2 -15.59 -5.29 5.46
C ASN A 2 -15.95 -4.61 6.79
N LEU A 3 -17.14 -4.03 6.91
CA LEU A 3 -17.65 -3.39 8.13
C LEU A 3 -18.55 -4.30 8.97
N LYS A 4 -18.85 -5.51 8.47
CA LYS A 4 -19.72 -6.45 9.17
C LYS A 4 -19.03 -6.93 10.45
N GLY A 5 -19.72 -6.84 11.57
CA GLY A 5 -19.20 -7.24 12.88
C GLY A 5 -18.27 -6.21 13.56
N LEU A 6 -17.94 -5.10 12.90
CA LEU A 6 -17.16 -4.02 13.51
C LEU A 6 -18.06 -3.07 14.28
N GLN A 7 -17.56 -2.60 15.42
CA GLN A 7 -18.20 -1.52 16.19
C GLN A 7 -17.63 -0.17 15.74
N TYR A 8 -18.50 0.75 15.39
CA TYR A 8 -18.15 2.13 15.04
C TYR A 8 -19.29 3.08 15.45
N THR A 9 -18.95 4.31 15.80
CA THR A 9 -19.93 5.30 16.26
C THR A 9 -20.75 5.87 15.09
N ALA A 10 -20.08 6.18 13.98
CA ALA A 10 -20.73 6.75 12.79
C ALA A 10 -20.00 6.32 11.52
N LEU A 11 -20.74 6.23 10.42
CA LEU A 11 -20.23 6.09 9.06
C LEU A 11 -20.56 7.38 8.32
N VAL A 12 -19.53 8.17 8.04
CA VAL A 12 -19.67 9.49 7.41
C VAL A 12 -19.23 9.40 5.94
N PRO A 13 -20.06 9.82 4.99
CA PRO A 13 -19.64 9.90 3.59
C PRO A 13 -18.41 10.81 3.44
N ARG A 14 -17.51 10.44 2.51
CA ARG A 14 -16.28 11.20 2.28
C ARG A 14 -16.55 12.70 2.03
N ASP A 15 -17.55 13.01 1.24
CA ASP A 15 -17.87 14.38 0.82
C ASP A 15 -18.54 15.22 1.94
N GLU A 16 -18.88 14.59 3.07
CA GLU A 16 -19.41 15.22 4.29
C GLU A 16 -18.38 15.27 5.43
N PHE A 17 -17.23 14.65 5.22
CA PHE A 17 -16.25 14.45 6.30
C PHE A 17 -15.68 15.76 6.86
N ASP A 18 -15.40 16.76 6.02
CA ASP A 18 -14.84 18.02 6.47
C ASP A 18 -15.83 18.76 7.40
N HIS A 19 -17.10 18.84 6.98
CA HIS A 19 -18.17 19.44 7.79
C HIS A 19 -18.44 18.64 9.07
N TRP A 20 -18.46 17.31 8.98
CA TRP A 20 -18.60 16.46 10.15
C TRP A 20 -17.46 16.69 11.15
N LEU A 21 -16.23 16.80 10.68
CA LEU A 21 -15.05 17.02 11.51
C LEU A 21 -15.11 18.39 12.21
N ASP A 22 -15.61 19.42 11.54
CA ASP A 22 -15.81 20.75 12.14
C ASP A 22 -16.70 20.68 13.39
N GLY A 23 -17.76 19.90 13.36
CA GLY A 23 -18.66 19.70 14.50
C GLY A 23 -18.18 18.72 15.56
N ASN A 24 -17.26 17.80 15.20
CA ASN A 24 -16.93 16.65 16.05
C ASN A 24 -15.45 16.54 16.42
N HIS A 25 -14.56 17.46 15.98
CA HIS A 25 -13.11 17.39 16.19
C HIS A 25 -12.71 17.15 17.65
N ARG A 26 -13.48 17.65 18.63
CA ARG A 26 -13.22 17.44 20.06
C ARG A 26 -13.33 15.98 20.52
N LEU A 27 -14.02 15.15 19.76
CA LEU A 27 -14.15 13.71 19.99
C LEU A 27 -13.11 12.88 19.28
N VAL A 28 -12.33 13.51 18.37
CA VAL A 28 -11.32 12.83 17.55
C VAL A 28 -9.96 12.95 18.22
N GLN A 29 -9.29 11.84 18.43
CA GLN A 29 -7.96 11.79 19.05
C GLN A 29 -6.85 11.53 18.06
N PHE A 30 -7.16 10.96 16.88
CA PHE A 30 -6.19 10.58 15.86
C PHE A 30 -6.88 10.41 14.50
N VAL A 31 -6.21 10.79 13.42
CA VAL A 31 -6.72 10.63 12.06
C VAL A 31 -5.83 9.67 11.27
N PHE A 32 -6.44 8.61 10.74
CA PHE A 32 -5.83 7.71 9.76
C PHE A 32 -6.43 7.99 8.38
N HIS A 33 -5.73 8.76 7.56
CA HIS A 33 -6.12 9.07 6.19
C HIS A 33 -5.55 8.03 5.23
N LEU A 34 -6.23 6.89 5.07
CA LEU A 34 -5.77 5.76 4.27
C LEU A 34 -6.52 5.61 2.94
N GLY A 35 -7.66 6.29 2.79
CA GLY A 35 -8.49 6.22 1.59
C GLY A 35 -7.90 7.00 0.42
N ALA A 36 -8.01 6.44 -0.79
CA ALA A 36 -7.64 7.11 -2.03
C ALA A 36 -8.31 6.43 -3.25
N ARG A 37 -8.35 7.12 -4.39
CA ARG A 37 -8.50 6.47 -5.69
C ARG A 37 -7.16 5.80 -6.03
N THR A 38 -7.12 4.45 -6.12
CA THR A 38 -5.88 3.67 -6.24
C THR A 38 -5.71 3.00 -7.61
N ASP A 39 -6.57 3.29 -8.58
CA ASP A 39 -6.55 2.65 -9.88
C ASP A 39 -5.39 3.18 -10.74
N THR A 40 -4.32 2.40 -10.85
CA THR A 40 -3.12 2.76 -11.63
C THR A 40 -3.32 2.75 -13.14
N ALA A 41 -4.44 2.22 -13.63
CA ALA A 41 -4.82 2.24 -15.04
C ALA A 41 -5.87 3.34 -15.36
N GLU A 42 -6.22 4.16 -14.41
CA GLU A 42 -6.98 5.40 -14.63
C GLU A 42 -6.01 6.50 -15.04
N PHE A 43 -6.26 7.16 -16.18
CA PHE A 43 -5.41 8.22 -16.70
C PHE A 43 -6.03 9.63 -16.60
N ASN A 44 -7.28 9.74 -16.12
CA ASN A 44 -7.91 11.03 -15.89
C ASN A 44 -7.31 11.70 -14.64
N ARG A 45 -6.37 12.61 -14.85
CA ARG A 45 -5.67 13.36 -13.78
C ARG A 45 -6.61 14.14 -12.88
N VAL A 46 -7.70 14.70 -13.41
CA VAL A 46 -8.68 15.48 -12.64
C VAL A 46 -9.31 14.64 -11.51
N VAL A 47 -9.51 13.34 -11.75
CA VAL A 47 -10.01 12.43 -10.73
C VAL A 47 -9.04 12.33 -9.55
N PHE A 48 -7.74 12.18 -9.84
CA PHE A 48 -6.71 12.06 -8.80
C PHE A 48 -6.43 13.40 -8.11
N GLU A 49 -6.45 14.49 -8.84
CA GLU A 49 -6.33 15.83 -8.25
C GLU A 49 -7.43 16.08 -7.22
N ARG A 50 -8.69 15.83 -7.59
CA ARG A 50 -9.83 16.00 -6.69
C ARG A 50 -9.83 15.03 -5.51
N LEU A 51 -9.70 13.71 -5.79
CA LEU A 51 -9.96 12.64 -4.82
C LEU A 51 -8.74 12.27 -3.98
N ASN A 52 -7.53 12.54 -4.46
CA ASN A 52 -6.30 12.23 -3.75
C ASN A 52 -5.62 13.51 -3.25
N LEU A 53 -5.21 14.41 -4.16
CA LEU A 53 -4.41 15.57 -3.78
C LEU A 53 -5.21 16.58 -2.94
N ASN A 54 -6.29 17.13 -3.51
CA ASN A 54 -7.06 18.20 -2.84
C ASN A 54 -7.77 17.69 -1.58
N TYR A 55 -8.29 16.45 -1.62
CA TYR A 55 -8.90 15.85 -0.44
C TYR A 55 -7.88 15.61 0.68
N SER A 56 -6.67 15.15 0.35
CA SER A 56 -5.60 14.96 1.34
C SER A 56 -5.13 16.29 1.93
N LYS A 57 -5.04 17.36 1.12
CA LYS A 57 -4.73 18.72 1.60
C LYS A 57 -5.79 19.19 2.59
N MET A 58 -7.07 19.04 2.28
CA MET A 58 -8.17 19.39 3.18
C MET A 58 -8.05 18.64 4.50
N VAL A 59 -7.82 17.32 4.47
CA VAL A 59 -7.64 16.53 5.72
C VAL A 59 -6.44 17.03 6.54
N TRP A 60 -5.32 17.34 5.89
CA TRP A 60 -4.14 17.90 6.55
C TRP A 60 -4.46 19.25 7.20
N GLU A 61 -5.05 20.19 6.48
CA GLU A 61 -5.40 21.51 6.97
C GLU A 61 -6.35 21.45 8.16
N LYS A 62 -7.34 20.56 8.12
CA LYS A 62 -8.23 20.30 9.28
C LYS A 62 -7.46 19.71 10.48
N CYS A 63 -6.52 18.84 10.26
CA CYS A 63 -5.67 18.30 11.33
C CYS A 63 -4.79 19.41 11.96
N VAL A 64 -4.26 20.33 11.15
CA VAL A 64 -3.55 21.51 11.65
C VAL A 64 -4.49 22.42 12.45
N GLN A 65 -5.65 22.75 11.88
CA GLN A 65 -6.65 23.64 12.49
C GLN A 65 -7.09 23.16 13.86
N TYR A 66 -7.29 21.85 14.02
CA TYR A 66 -7.84 21.25 15.25
C TYR A 66 -6.80 20.58 16.14
N GLY A 67 -5.52 20.70 15.81
CA GLY A 67 -4.44 20.07 16.59
C GLY A 67 -4.51 18.54 16.61
N LEU A 68 -4.98 17.90 15.54
CA LEU A 68 -5.14 16.46 15.46
C LEU A 68 -3.89 15.80 14.87
N PRO A 69 -3.40 14.71 15.44
CA PRO A 69 -2.32 13.94 14.83
C PRO A 69 -2.82 13.18 13.60
N LEU A 70 -1.96 13.06 12.59
CA LEU A 70 -2.30 12.50 11.30
C LEU A 70 -1.33 11.41 10.85
N VAL A 71 -1.85 10.28 10.45
CA VAL A 71 -1.13 9.31 9.60
C VAL A 71 -1.81 9.25 8.24
N TYR A 72 -1.03 9.31 7.16
CA TYR A 72 -1.58 9.22 5.82
C TYR A 72 -0.88 8.17 4.93
N ALA A 73 -1.63 7.63 3.98
CA ALA A 73 -1.12 6.70 2.99
C ALA A 73 -0.50 7.44 1.80
N SER A 74 0.82 7.38 1.67
CA SER A 74 1.55 7.57 0.43
C SER A 74 1.72 6.21 -0.29
N SER A 75 2.64 6.10 -1.24
CA SER A 75 2.81 4.88 -2.04
C SER A 75 4.24 4.73 -2.56
N ALA A 76 4.74 3.50 -2.65
CA ALA A 76 5.97 3.20 -3.38
C ALA A 76 5.86 3.49 -4.90
N ALA A 77 4.65 3.66 -5.44
CA ALA A 77 4.45 4.12 -6.81
C ALA A 77 5.07 5.51 -7.09
N THR A 78 5.35 6.31 -6.05
CA THR A 78 6.05 7.58 -6.15
C THR A 78 7.50 7.45 -6.64
N TYR A 79 8.14 6.30 -6.41
CA TYR A 79 9.53 6.06 -6.79
C TYR A 79 9.77 5.84 -8.29
N GLY A 80 8.71 5.67 -9.09
CA GLY A 80 8.85 5.43 -10.53
C GLY A 80 9.61 4.16 -10.84
N LEU A 81 10.64 4.24 -11.66
CA LEU A 81 11.52 3.10 -11.96
C LEU A 81 12.64 2.91 -10.91
N GLY A 82 12.67 3.73 -9.88
CA GLY A 82 13.67 3.63 -8.81
C GLY A 82 15.00 4.33 -9.14
N GLU A 83 15.00 5.34 -10.00
CA GLU A 83 16.20 6.07 -10.44
C GLU A 83 16.97 6.69 -9.26
N HIS A 84 16.28 7.03 -8.17
CA HIS A 84 16.86 7.55 -6.93
C HIS A 84 16.91 6.50 -5.80
N GLY A 85 16.72 5.21 -6.13
CA GLY A 85 16.53 4.14 -5.14
C GLY A 85 15.18 4.21 -4.44
N TYR A 86 14.97 3.32 -3.48
CA TYR A 86 13.71 3.18 -2.73
C TYR A 86 13.91 3.66 -1.28
N ARG A 87 14.47 4.85 -1.10
CA ARG A 87 14.74 5.46 0.21
C ARG A 87 13.69 6.52 0.52
N ASP A 88 13.27 6.62 1.75
CA ASP A 88 12.32 7.62 2.27
C ASP A 88 13.01 8.93 2.71
N ASP A 89 14.09 9.29 2.04
CA ASP A 89 14.77 10.56 2.21
C ASP A 89 13.92 11.70 1.65
N HIS A 90 13.63 12.69 2.46
CA HIS A 90 12.83 13.85 2.05
C HIS A 90 13.50 14.65 0.93
N ALA A 91 14.84 14.66 0.87
CA ALA A 91 15.58 15.40 -0.16
C ALA A 91 15.34 14.87 -1.59
N ILE A 92 15.00 13.59 -1.74
CA ILE A 92 14.75 13.02 -3.07
C ILE A 92 13.31 13.17 -3.57
N VAL A 93 12.35 13.47 -2.67
CA VAL A 93 10.92 13.54 -3.02
C VAL A 93 10.63 14.48 -4.19
N PRO A 94 11.25 15.67 -4.31
CA PRO A 94 11.04 16.55 -5.47
C PRO A 94 11.49 15.98 -6.81
N PHE A 95 12.43 15.05 -6.81
CA PHE A 95 13.06 14.49 -8.01
C PHE A 95 12.44 13.15 -8.46
N LEU A 96 11.53 12.58 -7.67
CA LEU A 96 10.86 11.32 -7.99
C LEU A 96 9.99 11.45 -9.26
N LYS A 97 9.98 10.40 -10.08
CA LYS A 97 9.26 10.34 -11.37
C LYS A 97 8.25 9.21 -11.40
N PRO A 98 7.07 9.39 -10.81
CA PRO A 98 6.00 8.40 -10.85
C PRO A 98 5.60 8.05 -12.29
N LEU A 99 5.16 6.80 -12.52
CA LEU A 99 4.85 6.29 -13.87
C LEU A 99 3.39 6.45 -14.29
N ASN A 100 2.53 6.92 -13.38
CA ASN A 100 1.09 7.04 -13.62
C ASN A 100 0.47 8.15 -12.76
N PRO A 101 -0.74 8.64 -13.13
CA PRO A 101 -1.40 9.73 -12.39
C PRO A 101 -1.68 9.43 -10.92
N TYR A 102 -1.87 8.16 -10.54
CA TYR A 102 -1.99 7.77 -9.14
C TYR A 102 -0.70 8.07 -8.36
N GLY A 103 0.44 7.58 -8.85
CA GLY A 103 1.74 7.84 -8.24
C GLY A 103 2.07 9.33 -8.22
N GLU A 104 1.76 10.07 -9.31
CA GLU A 104 1.90 11.52 -9.37
C GLU A 104 1.11 12.20 -8.24
N SER A 105 -0.16 11.86 -8.05
CA SER A 105 -1.01 12.47 -7.02
C SER A 105 -0.49 12.25 -5.59
N LYS A 106 0.10 11.07 -5.34
CA LYS A 106 0.73 10.77 -4.05
C LYS A 106 2.03 11.55 -3.85
N ASN A 107 2.86 11.64 -4.89
CA ASN A 107 4.11 12.40 -4.83
C ASN A 107 3.88 13.91 -4.71
N GLU A 108 2.89 14.45 -5.40
CA GLU A 108 2.53 15.87 -5.28
C GLU A 108 2.03 16.20 -3.86
N PHE A 109 1.31 15.28 -3.22
CA PHE A 109 0.92 15.47 -1.83
C PHE A 109 2.14 15.38 -0.89
N ASP A 110 3.05 14.41 -1.09
CA ASP A 110 4.29 14.31 -0.32
C ASP A 110 5.15 15.58 -0.44
N LYS A 111 5.32 16.13 -1.66
CA LYS A 111 6.03 17.41 -1.89
C LYS A 111 5.36 18.54 -1.13
N TRP A 112 4.05 18.68 -1.32
CA TRP A 112 3.28 19.74 -0.68
C TRP A 112 3.38 19.70 0.85
N VAL A 113 3.31 18.51 1.46
CA VAL A 113 3.46 18.32 2.92
C VAL A 113 4.83 18.81 3.40
N LEU A 114 5.91 18.51 2.67
CA LEU A 114 7.27 18.89 3.05
C LEU A 114 7.52 20.41 2.95
N GLU A 115 6.70 21.14 2.20
CA GLU A 115 6.76 22.61 2.05
C GLU A 115 5.94 23.35 3.12
N GLN A 116 5.08 22.64 3.89
CA GLN A 116 4.19 23.30 4.85
C GLN A 116 4.95 23.85 6.05
N LYS A 117 4.70 25.12 6.38
CA LYS A 117 5.20 25.77 7.60
C LYS A 117 4.39 25.39 8.84
N GLN A 118 3.10 25.13 8.68
CA GLN A 118 2.21 24.67 9.72
C GLN A 118 1.88 23.19 9.49
N THR A 119 2.11 22.38 10.49
CA THR A 119 1.92 20.94 10.42
C THR A 119 1.06 20.46 11.58
N PRO A 120 0.36 19.32 11.45
CA PRO A 120 -0.18 18.64 12.62
C PRO A 120 0.94 18.45 13.65
N TYR A 121 0.66 18.51 14.95
CA TYR A 121 1.70 18.39 15.98
C TYR A 121 2.47 17.05 15.89
N PHE A 122 1.87 16.06 15.29
CA PHE A 122 2.49 14.82 14.87
C PHE A 122 1.88 14.37 13.53
N TRP A 123 2.72 13.95 12.60
CA TRP A 123 2.27 13.36 11.36
C TRP A 123 3.26 12.33 10.82
N ALA A 124 2.74 11.29 10.16
CA ALA A 124 3.56 10.34 9.43
C ALA A 124 2.89 9.94 8.11
N GLY A 125 3.62 10.10 7.00
CA GLY A 125 3.23 9.61 5.69
C GLY A 125 3.91 8.28 5.40
N PHE A 126 3.15 7.27 5.00
CA PHE A 126 3.71 5.95 4.70
C PHE A 126 3.66 5.62 3.22
N LYS A 127 4.82 5.46 2.59
CA LYS A 127 4.95 4.90 1.24
C LYS A 127 4.74 3.39 1.31
N PHE A 128 3.49 2.95 1.10
CA PHE A 128 3.15 1.54 1.10
C PHE A 128 3.76 0.83 -0.10
N PHE A 129 4.46 -0.27 0.15
CA PHE A 129 4.91 -1.20 -0.87
C PHE A 129 3.77 -2.15 -1.25
N ASN A 130 4.03 -3.37 -1.68
CA ASN A 130 2.99 -4.26 -2.21
C ASN A 130 2.19 -4.93 -1.08
N VAL A 131 1.19 -4.22 -0.57
CA VAL A 131 0.32 -4.72 0.52
C VAL A 131 -0.59 -5.82 0.01
N TYR A 132 -0.68 -6.92 0.75
CA TYR A 132 -1.64 -8.01 0.52
C TYR A 132 -2.28 -8.48 1.83
N GLY A 133 -3.44 -9.11 1.76
CA GLY A 133 -4.10 -9.70 2.93
C GLY A 133 -5.62 -9.60 2.89
N PRO A 134 -6.31 -10.00 3.98
CA PRO A 134 -7.76 -10.04 4.03
C PRO A 134 -8.42 -8.67 3.76
N ASN A 135 -9.71 -8.73 3.45
CA ASN A 135 -10.57 -7.59 3.20
C ASN A 135 -10.37 -6.86 1.86
N GLU A 136 -9.72 -7.49 0.88
CA GLU A 136 -9.51 -6.88 -0.45
C GLU A 136 -10.49 -7.36 -1.55
N TYR A 137 -11.52 -8.15 -1.21
CA TYR A 137 -12.50 -8.69 -2.16
C TYR A 137 -13.19 -7.66 -3.06
N HIS A 138 -13.33 -6.43 -2.58
CA HIS A 138 -13.98 -5.32 -3.29
C HIS A 138 -13.09 -4.61 -4.31
N LYS A 139 -11.77 -4.89 -4.30
CA LYS A 139 -10.78 -4.12 -5.08
C LYS A 139 -10.74 -4.49 -6.56
N GLY A 140 -11.43 -5.56 -6.98
CA GLY A 140 -11.44 -5.99 -8.38
C GLY A 140 -10.01 -6.22 -8.91
N ARG A 141 -9.68 -5.62 -10.04
CA ARG A 141 -8.34 -5.73 -10.66
C ARG A 141 -7.19 -5.17 -9.80
N MET A 142 -7.51 -4.28 -8.85
CA MET A 142 -6.53 -3.66 -7.97
C MET A 142 -6.27 -4.47 -6.68
N ALA A 143 -6.87 -5.65 -6.55
CA ALA A 143 -6.52 -6.59 -5.49
C ALA A 143 -5.07 -7.09 -5.65
N SER A 144 -4.50 -7.61 -4.57
CA SER A 144 -3.12 -8.10 -4.57
C SER A 144 -2.88 -9.26 -5.54
N VAL A 145 -1.63 -9.45 -5.94
CA VAL A 145 -1.24 -10.61 -6.75
C VAL A 145 -1.50 -11.92 -6.01
N VAL A 146 -1.43 -11.95 -4.67
CA VAL A 146 -1.79 -13.13 -3.86
C VAL A 146 -3.25 -13.51 -4.06
N PHE A 147 -4.15 -12.51 -4.03
CA PHE A 147 -5.58 -12.74 -4.28
C PHE A 147 -5.86 -13.24 -5.70
N HIS A 148 -5.23 -12.62 -6.69
CA HIS A 148 -5.35 -13.04 -8.09
C HIS A 148 -4.79 -14.45 -8.33
N ALA A 149 -3.64 -14.77 -7.73
CA ALA A 149 -3.05 -16.11 -7.80
C ALA A 149 -4.00 -17.17 -7.22
N TYR A 150 -4.53 -16.93 -6.02
CA TYR A 150 -5.51 -17.82 -5.41
C TYR A 150 -6.71 -18.07 -6.33
N LYS A 151 -7.27 -17.01 -6.93
CA LYS A 151 -8.42 -17.15 -7.86
C LYS A 151 -8.06 -17.96 -9.09
N GLN A 152 -6.94 -17.65 -9.75
CA GLN A 152 -6.50 -18.39 -10.95
C GLN A 152 -6.28 -19.88 -10.62
N ILE A 153 -5.57 -20.18 -9.55
CA ILE A 153 -5.29 -21.57 -9.13
C ILE A 153 -6.58 -22.30 -8.76
N LYS A 154 -7.52 -21.63 -8.08
CA LYS A 154 -8.83 -22.21 -7.73
C LYS A 154 -9.65 -22.56 -8.96
N GLU A 155 -9.66 -21.68 -9.97
CA GLU A 155 -10.49 -21.78 -11.18
C GLU A 155 -9.87 -22.71 -12.23
N THR A 156 -8.55 -22.66 -12.40
CA THR A 156 -7.86 -23.33 -13.55
C THR A 156 -6.82 -24.36 -13.15
N GLY A 157 -6.48 -24.46 -11.87
CA GLY A 157 -5.36 -25.26 -11.38
C GLY A 157 -3.98 -24.68 -11.68
N LYS A 158 -3.89 -23.51 -12.33
CA LYS A 158 -2.65 -22.92 -12.85
C LYS A 158 -2.53 -21.46 -12.43
N MET A 159 -1.29 -20.94 -12.47
CA MET A 159 -1.00 -19.51 -12.35
C MET A 159 -0.16 -19.03 -13.53
N LYS A 160 -0.51 -17.86 -14.06
CA LYS A 160 0.24 -17.19 -15.14
C LYS A 160 1.15 -16.13 -14.55
N LEU A 161 2.43 -16.17 -14.91
CA LEU A 161 3.44 -15.17 -14.59
C LEU A 161 4.00 -14.54 -15.87
N PHE A 162 4.46 -13.32 -15.77
CA PHE A 162 5.09 -12.65 -16.90
C PHE A 162 6.50 -13.17 -17.15
N ARG A 163 6.83 -13.36 -18.45
CA ARG A 163 8.21 -13.53 -18.90
C ARG A 163 9.02 -12.27 -18.63
N SER A 164 10.30 -12.47 -18.45
CA SER A 164 11.24 -11.36 -18.45
C SER A 164 11.51 -10.90 -19.88
N HIS A 165 11.66 -9.59 -20.04
CA HIS A 165 12.17 -8.95 -21.27
C HIS A 165 13.52 -8.27 -20.99
N ARG A 166 14.19 -8.66 -19.90
CA ARG A 166 15.52 -8.20 -19.48
C ARG A 166 16.41 -9.38 -19.22
N GLU A 167 17.67 -9.28 -19.64
CA GLU A 167 18.66 -10.37 -19.50
C GLU A 167 19.08 -10.64 -18.05
N ASP A 168 18.98 -9.61 -17.17
CA ASP A 168 19.34 -9.68 -15.76
C ASP A 168 18.28 -10.31 -14.86
N PHE A 169 17.10 -10.68 -15.43
CA PHE A 169 16.03 -11.38 -14.71
C PHE A 169 15.54 -12.58 -15.54
N LYS A 170 15.33 -13.72 -14.90
CA LYS A 170 14.62 -14.86 -15.49
C LYS A 170 13.11 -14.68 -15.38
N ASP A 171 12.37 -15.51 -16.12
CA ASP A 171 10.91 -15.53 -16.12
C ASP A 171 10.35 -15.71 -14.70
N GLY A 172 9.46 -14.83 -14.26
CA GLY A 172 8.85 -14.83 -12.92
C GLY A 172 9.77 -14.38 -11.78
N GLU A 173 11.04 -14.03 -12.06
CA GLU A 173 12.00 -13.58 -11.04
C GLU A 173 12.00 -12.06 -10.80
N GLN A 174 11.09 -11.32 -11.42
CA GLN A 174 10.84 -9.93 -11.05
C GLN A 174 10.47 -9.86 -9.57
N LYS A 175 10.98 -8.85 -8.85
CA LYS A 175 10.88 -8.79 -7.38
C LYS A 175 10.05 -7.63 -6.90
N ARG A 176 9.31 -7.85 -5.81
CA ARG A 176 8.58 -6.84 -5.06
C ARG A 176 8.78 -7.04 -3.56
N ASP A 177 8.73 -5.96 -2.84
CA ASP A 177 8.58 -6.00 -1.40
C ASP A 177 7.09 -6.20 -1.08
N PHE A 178 6.72 -7.43 -0.75
CA PHE A 178 5.36 -7.81 -0.37
C PHE A 178 5.20 -7.69 1.14
N VAL A 179 4.28 -6.84 1.58
CA VAL A 179 4.03 -6.61 3.01
C VAL A 179 2.62 -7.07 3.39
N TYR A 180 2.53 -7.85 4.46
CA TYR A 180 1.24 -8.34 4.94
C TYR A 180 0.45 -7.23 5.63
N VAL A 181 -0.85 -7.13 5.36
CA VAL A 181 -1.70 -6.04 5.87
C VAL A 181 -1.71 -5.92 7.40
N ARG A 182 -1.49 -7.03 8.12
CA ARG A 182 -1.38 -7.01 9.59
C ARG A 182 -0.13 -6.27 10.05
N ASP A 183 0.97 -6.37 9.32
CA ASP A 183 2.18 -5.60 9.61
C ASP A 183 1.95 -4.11 9.39
N VAL A 184 1.25 -3.78 8.29
CA VAL A 184 0.82 -2.39 8.06
C VAL A 184 0.04 -1.86 9.25
N ALA A 185 -0.98 -2.62 9.71
CA ALA A 185 -1.78 -2.22 10.87
C ALA A 185 -0.93 -2.06 12.15
N ARG A 186 0.04 -2.98 12.40
CA ARG A 186 0.94 -2.90 13.56
C ARG A 186 1.83 -1.65 13.52
N VAL A 187 2.39 -1.32 12.37
CA VAL A 187 3.20 -0.11 12.20
C VAL A 187 2.35 1.14 12.43
N LEU A 188 1.16 1.23 11.83
CA LEU A 188 0.28 2.39 12.01
C LEU A 188 -0.14 2.54 13.48
N PHE A 189 -0.44 1.43 14.16
CA PHE A 189 -0.76 1.41 15.58
C PHE A 189 0.43 1.84 16.45
N TYR A 190 1.64 1.39 16.11
CA TYR A 190 2.87 1.85 16.78
C TYR A 190 2.99 3.36 16.71
N PHE A 191 2.86 3.97 15.54
CA PHE A 191 2.98 5.43 15.36
C PHE A 191 1.82 6.21 16.00
N MET A 192 0.64 5.62 16.14
CA MET A 192 -0.44 6.22 16.91
C MET A 192 -0.05 6.44 18.38
N HIS A 193 0.73 5.51 18.96
CA HIS A 193 1.17 5.59 20.36
C HIS A 193 2.55 6.25 20.53
N HIS A 194 3.44 6.16 19.54
CA HIS A 194 4.79 6.72 19.58
C HIS A 194 4.89 7.91 18.61
N ARG A 195 4.36 9.05 19.03
CA ARG A 195 4.20 10.27 18.23
C ARG A 195 5.48 11.10 18.23
N LYS A 196 6.59 10.51 17.73
CA LYS A 196 7.89 11.12 17.58
C LYS A 196 8.26 11.16 16.10
N ASP A 197 9.19 12.05 15.75
CA ASP A 197 9.84 12.10 14.45
C ASP A 197 8.85 12.11 13.27
N SER A 198 8.09 13.20 13.17
CA SER A 198 7.19 13.42 12.02
C SER A 198 7.95 13.34 10.69
N GLY A 199 7.35 12.72 9.69
CA GLY A 199 7.99 12.57 8.39
C GLY A 199 7.35 11.53 7.48
N ILE A 200 7.99 11.33 6.33
CA ILE A 200 7.61 10.29 5.37
C ILE A 200 8.47 9.06 5.62
N TYR A 201 7.84 7.88 5.65
CA TYR A 201 8.46 6.59 5.93
C TYR A 201 8.11 5.57 4.86
N ASN A 202 9.04 4.69 4.55
CA ASN A 202 8.71 3.46 3.81
C ASN A 202 7.99 2.47 4.71
N LEU A 203 6.97 1.80 4.15
CA LEU A 203 6.30 0.69 4.78
C LEU A 203 6.28 -0.52 3.85
N GLY A 204 7.30 -1.32 3.96
CA GLY A 204 7.57 -2.61 3.36
C GLY A 204 8.31 -3.48 4.37
N THR A 205 8.75 -4.64 3.97
CA THR A 205 9.49 -5.59 4.82
C THR A 205 11.00 -5.37 4.77
N GLY A 206 11.50 -4.65 3.76
CA GLY A 206 12.93 -4.54 3.44
C GLY A 206 13.52 -5.81 2.82
N LYS A 207 12.67 -6.70 2.30
CA LYS A 207 13.06 -7.98 1.67
C LYS A 207 12.25 -8.21 0.41
N ALA A 208 12.80 -7.87 -0.74
CA ALA A 208 12.17 -8.13 -2.02
C ALA A 208 12.11 -9.63 -2.33
N ARG A 209 10.95 -10.11 -2.77
CA ARG A 209 10.69 -11.51 -3.12
C ARG A 209 10.18 -11.60 -4.55
N THR A 210 10.42 -12.73 -5.20
CA THR A 210 10.01 -12.94 -6.59
C THR A 210 8.51 -13.23 -6.72
N PHE A 211 7.93 -12.96 -7.89
CA PHE A 211 6.58 -13.41 -8.18
C PHE A 211 6.50 -14.94 -8.22
N LEU A 212 7.61 -15.60 -8.56
CA LEU A 212 7.72 -17.05 -8.52
C LEU A 212 7.61 -17.58 -7.07
N ASP A 213 8.30 -16.93 -6.10
CA ASP A 213 8.15 -17.26 -4.68
C ASP A 213 6.70 -17.10 -4.21
N LEU A 214 6.07 -15.98 -4.60
CA LEU A 214 4.66 -15.73 -4.25
C LEU A 214 3.77 -16.84 -4.80
N ALA A 215 3.90 -17.19 -6.09
CA ALA A 215 3.10 -18.23 -6.73
C ALA A 215 3.24 -19.58 -6.01
N ARG A 216 4.48 -20.01 -5.76
CA ARG A 216 4.79 -21.25 -5.03
C ARG A 216 4.16 -21.31 -3.66
N ASN A 217 4.22 -20.19 -2.92
CA ASN A 217 3.63 -20.13 -1.59
C ASN A 217 2.10 -20.18 -1.63
N VAL A 218 1.44 -19.61 -2.66
CA VAL A 218 -0.02 -19.75 -2.82
C VAL A 218 -0.40 -21.19 -3.16
N PHE A 219 0.30 -21.86 -4.09
CA PHE A 219 0.09 -23.29 -4.39
C PHE A 219 0.23 -24.15 -3.13
N ARG A 220 1.33 -23.95 -2.37
CA ARG A 220 1.57 -24.66 -1.11
C ARG A 220 0.46 -24.44 -0.09
N ALA A 221 0.03 -23.19 0.11
CA ALA A 221 -1.04 -22.86 1.06
C ALA A 221 -2.40 -23.44 0.65
N MET A 222 -2.63 -23.67 -0.64
CA MET A 222 -3.82 -24.32 -1.18
C MET A 222 -3.73 -25.85 -1.21
N GLY A 223 -2.57 -26.45 -0.92
CA GLY A 223 -2.34 -27.90 -1.08
C GLY A 223 -2.46 -28.36 -2.52
N LYS A 224 -2.07 -27.53 -3.48
CA LYS A 224 -2.15 -27.80 -4.92
C LYS A 224 -0.77 -28.05 -5.51
N GLU A 225 -0.72 -28.86 -6.60
CA GLU A 225 0.47 -29.02 -7.40
C GLU A 225 0.86 -27.71 -8.10
N GLU A 226 2.16 -27.41 -8.13
CA GLU A 226 2.69 -26.18 -8.75
C GLU A 226 2.65 -26.29 -10.28
N ILE A 227 1.73 -25.54 -10.91
CA ILE A 227 1.64 -25.42 -12.37
C ILE A 227 1.69 -23.95 -12.76
N ILE A 228 2.86 -23.48 -13.21
CA ILE A 228 3.11 -22.10 -13.60
C ILE A 228 3.27 -22.02 -15.13
N GLU A 229 2.48 -21.15 -15.76
CA GLU A 229 2.59 -20.80 -17.17
C GLU A 229 3.22 -19.41 -17.31
N PHE A 230 4.25 -19.30 -18.15
CA PHE A 230 4.85 -18.00 -18.46
C PHE A 230 4.22 -17.41 -19.72
N ILE A 231 3.72 -16.17 -19.57
CA ILE A 231 3.10 -15.38 -20.65
C ILE A 231 3.90 -14.11 -20.91
N ASP A 232 3.81 -13.57 -22.13
CA ASP A 232 4.49 -12.32 -22.45
C ASP A 232 3.88 -11.15 -21.69
N THR A 233 4.73 -10.24 -21.21
CA THR A 233 4.28 -8.97 -20.63
C THR A 233 3.60 -8.16 -21.74
N PRO A 234 2.36 -7.66 -21.52
CA PRO A 234 1.66 -6.83 -22.49
C PRO A 234 2.52 -5.64 -22.96
N ALA A 235 2.49 -5.36 -24.27
CA ALA A 235 3.39 -4.38 -24.88
C ALA A 235 3.22 -2.95 -24.30
N ASP A 236 1.98 -2.58 -23.94
CA ASP A 236 1.60 -1.28 -23.40
C ASP A 236 2.16 -0.98 -22.00
N ILE A 237 2.51 -2.03 -21.23
CA ILE A 237 3.09 -1.89 -19.89
C ILE A 237 4.58 -2.26 -19.83
N ARG A 238 5.14 -2.90 -20.87
CA ARG A 238 6.48 -3.49 -20.87
C ARG A 238 7.57 -2.47 -20.50
N ASP A 239 7.56 -1.30 -21.12
CA ASP A 239 8.58 -0.27 -20.91
C ASP A 239 8.44 0.45 -19.55
N LYS A 240 7.28 0.34 -18.91
CA LYS A 240 6.98 0.90 -17.59
C LYS A 240 6.96 -0.14 -16.49
N TYR A 241 7.30 -1.39 -16.81
CA TYR A 241 7.24 -2.49 -15.87
C TYR A 241 8.43 -2.44 -14.91
N GLN A 242 8.14 -2.26 -13.63
CA GLN A 242 9.16 -2.29 -12.59
C GLN A 242 9.64 -3.73 -12.39
N TYR A 243 10.94 -3.98 -12.49
CA TYR A 243 11.55 -5.30 -12.26
C TYR A 243 11.94 -5.54 -10.81
N PHE A 244 12.16 -4.47 -10.06
CA PHE A 244 12.59 -4.55 -8.66
C PHE A 244 11.99 -3.40 -7.84
N THR A 245 11.49 -3.72 -6.66
CA THR A 245 11.18 -2.74 -5.59
C THR A 245 11.47 -3.36 -4.23
N GLU A 246 12.22 -2.64 -3.39
CA GLU A 246 12.53 -3.04 -2.02
C GLU A 246 12.59 -1.81 -1.12
N ALA A 247 11.87 -1.82 -0.02
CA ALA A 247 11.85 -0.70 0.92
C ALA A 247 13.18 -0.61 1.70
N ASP A 248 13.82 0.54 1.68
CA ASP A 248 14.75 0.86 2.76
C ASP A 248 13.94 1.23 4.00
N ILE A 249 13.93 0.35 5.00
CA ILE A 249 13.19 0.53 6.27
C ILE A 249 14.06 1.06 7.40
N SER A 250 15.28 1.51 7.11
CA SER A 250 16.23 1.97 8.13
C SER A 250 15.69 3.14 8.94
N LYS A 251 14.96 4.06 8.31
CA LYS A 251 14.31 5.19 8.98
C LYS A 251 13.17 4.73 9.90
N LEU A 252 12.36 3.76 9.49
CA LEU A 252 11.33 3.16 10.33
C LEU A 252 11.95 2.49 11.57
N ARG A 253 13.06 1.76 11.39
CA ARG A 253 13.81 1.14 12.50
C ARG A 253 14.40 2.18 13.46
N LYS A 254 14.97 3.27 12.94
CA LYS A 254 15.47 4.40 13.74
C LYS A 254 14.37 5.11 14.52
N ALA A 255 13.16 5.16 14.00
CA ALA A 255 11.98 5.68 14.70
C ALA A 255 11.51 4.77 15.85
N GLY A 256 12.16 3.61 16.05
CA GLY A 256 11.96 2.70 17.18
C GLY A 256 11.01 1.54 16.90
N TYR A 257 10.51 1.37 15.68
CA TYR A 257 9.73 0.17 15.33
C TYR A 257 10.68 -1.03 15.14
N THR A 258 10.70 -1.96 16.09
CA THR A 258 11.64 -3.09 16.13
C THR A 258 10.98 -4.44 15.84
N ASP A 259 9.64 -4.52 15.81
CA ASP A 259 8.93 -5.78 15.56
C ASP A 259 9.30 -6.39 14.21
N ASP A 260 9.37 -7.70 14.15
CA ASP A 260 9.56 -8.43 12.92
C ASP A 260 8.32 -8.39 12.04
N PHE A 261 8.54 -8.29 10.73
CA PHE A 261 7.49 -8.44 9.73
C PHE A 261 7.22 -9.91 9.45
N PHE A 262 5.98 -10.24 9.11
CA PHE A 262 5.66 -11.57 8.59
C PHE A 262 6.53 -11.88 7.37
N SER A 263 7.05 -13.09 7.30
CA SER A 263 7.61 -13.61 6.04
C SER A 263 6.51 -13.75 4.98
N LEU A 264 6.89 -13.80 3.70
CA LEU A 264 5.95 -14.04 2.61
C LEU A 264 5.20 -15.36 2.81
N GLU A 265 5.90 -16.38 3.30
CA GLU A 265 5.39 -17.71 3.60
C GLU A 265 4.29 -17.68 4.66
N GLU A 266 4.56 -17.05 5.79
CA GLU A 266 3.62 -16.92 6.91
C GLU A 266 2.38 -16.11 6.52
N GLY A 267 2.58 -14.94 5.91
CA GLY A 267 1.49 -14.06 5.52
C GLY A 267 0.57 -14.70 4.45
N ILE A 268 1.13 -15.36 3.43
CA ILE A 268 0.34 -16.07 2.41
C ILE A 268 -0.38 -17.27 3.04
N SER A 269 0.30 -18.07 3.87
CA SER A 269 -0.31 -19.21 4.51
C SER A 269 -1.51 -18.80 5.36
N GLU A 270 -1.37 -17.75 6.18
CA GLU A 270 -2.48 -17.23 6.99
C GLU A 270 -3.61 -16.68 6.10
N TYR A 271 -3.27 -15.87 5.10
CA TYR A 271 -4.29 -15.25 4.24
C TYR A 271 -5.10 -16.28 3.48
N VAL A 272 -4.43 -17.26 2.86
CA VAL A 272 -5.11 -18.33 2.10
C VAL A 272 -5.95 -19.22 3.01
N ALA A 273 -5.36 -19.74 4.09
CA ALA A 273 -6.03 -20.74 4.93
C ALA A 273 -7.17 -20.15 5.78
N ARG A 274 -6.98 -18.94 6.34
CA ARG A 274 -7.96 -18.37 7.27
C ARG A 274 -9.02 -17.50 6.59
N TYR A 275 -8.75 -16.98 5.39
CA TYR A 275 -9.64 -16.01 4.77
C TYR A 275 -10.08 -16.41 3.37
N LEU A 276 -9.15 -16.78 2.46
CA LEU A 276 -9.53 -17.04 1.07
C LEU A 276 -10.24 -18.37 0.88
N ILE A 277 -9.78 -19.45 1.50
CA ILE A 277 -10.44 -20.76 1.41
C ILE A 277 -11.85 -20.71 2.03
N PRO A 278 -12.03 -20.23 3.28
CA PRO A 278 -13.35 -20.16 3.90
C PRO A 278 -14.19 -18.97 3.44
N ASP A 279 -13.69 -18.13 2.55
CA ASP A 279 -14.34 -16.89 2.05
C ASP A 279 -14.77 -15.93 3.18
N LYS A 280 -13.85 -15.63 4.10
CA LYS A 280 -14.09 -14.78 5.28
C LYS A 280 -13.41 -13.42 5.15
N CYS A 281 -13.95 -12.43 5.88
CA CYS A 281 -13.27 -11.18 6.19
C CYS A 281 -12.60 -11.24 7.56
N PHE A 282 -11.65 -10.35 7.79
CA PHE A 282 -11.10 -10.16 9.13
C PHE A 282 -12.23 -9.70 10.07
N GLY A 283 -12.40 -10.38 11.20
CA GLY A 283 -13.49 -10.13 12.16
C GLY A 283 -14.71 -11.04 12.00
N GLU A 284 -14.72 -11.94 10.99
CA GLU A 284 -15.76 -12.97 10.81
C GLU A 284 -15.37 -14.34 11.40
#